data_20b8ed8b8b064252158aa7ceeb76aa17
#
_entry.id   20b8ed8b8b064252158aa7ceeb76aa17
#
_cell.length_a   1.000
_cell.length_b   1.000
_cell.length_c   1.000
_cell.angle_alpha   90.00
_cell.angle_beta   90.00
_cell.angle_gamma   90.00
#
_symmetry.space_group_name_H-M   'P 1'
#
loop_
_entity.id
_entity.type
_entity.pdbx_description
1 polymer ?
#
loop_
_entity_poly.entity_id
_entity_poly.type
_entity_poly.pdbx_seq_one_letter_code
_entity_poly.pdbx_strand_id
1 'polypeptide(L)'
;METSSIRLSDEDRQIVDHAVREIVVALGLDPTLPNPRPLELVRLYDNLAAQFAGDLCLMRHWVHTGNRHLKYTPRLRVHTPYHLYEMNGYLEGFRYR
;
A
#
# COMPACT_ATOMS: atom_id res chain seq x y z
N MET A 1 -11.56 24.47 14.21
CA MET A 1 -11.46 24.45 12.82
C MET A 1 -10.66 23.26 12.34
N GLU A 2 -11.06 22.77 11.27
CA GLU A 2 -10.42 21.67 10.69
C GLU A 2 -9.16 22.08 10.15
N THR A 3 -8.08 21.68 10.58
CA THR A 3 -6.88 22.27 10.17
C THR A 3 -6.16 21.46 9.16
N SER A 4 -5.84 20.28 9.44
CA SER A 4 -5.00 19.55 8.53
C SER A 4 -5.67 18.32 8.03
N SER A 5 -6.86 18.07 8.42
CA SER A 5 -7.54 16.88 7.96
C SER A 5 -8.05 17.05 6.57
N ILE A 6 -7.74 16.13 5.73
CA ILE A 6 -8.32 16.09 4.41
C ILE A 6 -9.57 15.28 4.52
N ARG A 7 -10.70 15.90 4.19
CA ARG A 7 -11.96 15.21 4.17
C ARG A 7 -12.30 14.87 2.74
N LEU A 8 -12.48 13.61 2.49
CA LEU A 8 -12.91 13.17 1.17
C LEU A 8 -14.42 13.28 1.10
N SER A 9 -14.92 13.68 -0.06
CA SER A 9 -16.35 13.64 -0.34
C SER A 9 -16.78 12.17 -0.41
N ASP A 10 -18.07 11.92 -0.36
CA ASP A 10 -18.58 10.55 -0.47
C ASP A 10 -18.16 9.93 -1.79
N GLU A 11 -18.16 10.74 -2.85
CA GLU A 11 -17.75 10.28 -4.16
C GLU A 11 -16.28 9.90 -4.18
N ASP A 12 -15.43 10.74 -3.63
CA ASP A 12 -13.99 10.47 -3.54
C ASP A 12 -13.71 9.26 -2.68
N ARG A 13 -14.47 9.09 -1.60
CA ARG A 13 -14.32 7.95 -0.73
C ARG A 13 -14.65 6.66 -1.45
N GLN A 14 -15.68 6.66 -2.28
CA GLN A 14 -16.04 5.51 -3.09
C GLN A 14 -14.96 5.15 -4.09
N ILE A 15 -14.32 6.15 -4.67
CA ILE A 15 -13.22 5.94 -5.60
C ILE A 15 -12.05 5.29 -4.88
N VAL A 16 -11.70 5.79 -3.70
CA VAL A 16 -10.61 5.24 -2.90
C VAL A 16 -10.93 3.80 -2.47
N ASP A 17 -12.16 3.56 -1.99
CA ASP A 17 -12.56 2.21 -1.57
C ASP A 17 -12.49 1.23 -2.73
N HIS A 18 -12.88 1.64 -3.92
CA HIS A 18 -12.80 0.79 -5.10
C HIS A 18 -11.35 0.49 -5.44
N ALA A 19 -10.49 1.50 -5.41
CA ALA A 19 -9.06 1.32 -5.68
C ALA A 19 -8.44 0.36 -4.68
N VAL A 20 -8.78 0.49 -3.40
CA VAL A 20 -8.25 -0.39 -2.35
C VAL A 20 -8.67 -1.84 -2.62
N ARG A 21 -9.94 -2.06 -2.98
CA ARG A 21 -10.40 -3.42 -3.28
C ARG A 21 -9.64 -4.02 -4.46
N GLU A 22 -9.38 -3.23 -5.48
CA GLU A 22 -8.62 -3.71 -6.63
C GLU A 22 -7.18 -4.01 -6.28
N ILE A 23 -6.57 -3.18 -5.43
CA ILE A 23 -5.21 -3.40 -4.98
C ILE A 23 -5.11 -4.69 -4.16
N VAL A 24 -6.07 -4.91 -3.26
CA VAL A 24 -6.10 -6.12 -2.45
C VAL A 24 -6.13 -7.36 -3.32
N VAL A 25 -6.97 -7.35 -4.36
CA VAL A 25 -7.04 -8.47 -5.30
C VAL A 25 -5.76 -8.59 -6.11
N ALA A 26 -5.29 -7.47 -6.66
CA ALA A 26 -4.12 -7.47 -7.53
C ALA A 26 -2.87 -7.97 -6.82
N LEU A 27 -2.67 -7.56 -5.57
CA LEU A 27 -1.50 -7.96 -4.80
C LEU A 27 -1.70 -9.27 -4.03
N GLY A 28 -2.90 -9.83 -4.06
CA GLY A 28 -3.20 -11.07 -3.35
C GLY A 28 -3.19 -10.89 -1.84
N LEU A 29 -3.67 -9.75 -1.37
CA LEU A 29 -3.73 -9.49 0.07
C LEU A 29 -5.00 -10.09 0.67
N ASP A 30 -5.02 -10.21 2.00
CA ASP A 30 -6.17 -10.77 2.70
C ASP A 30 -7.32 -9.77 2.72
N PRO A 31 -8.44 -10.05 2.05
CA PRO A 31 -9.55 -9.10 1.97
C PRO A 31 -10.30 -8.94 3.29
N THR A 32 -10.05 -9.79 4.28
CA THR A 32 -10.74 -9.71 5.57
C THR A 32 -10.03 -8.77 6.54
N LEU A 33 -8.81 -8.36 6.24
CA LEU A 33 -8.07 -7.46 7.11
C LEU A 33 -8.48 -6.01 6.86
N PRO A 34 -8.53 -5.20 7.92
CA PRO A 34 -8.90 -3.79 7.75
C PRO A 34 -7.81 -3.01 7.04
N ASN A 35 -8.22 -1.93 6.38
CA ASN A 35 -7.29 -1.02 5.73
C ASN A 35 -7.46 0.35 6.37
N PRO A 36 -6.88 0.55 7.56
CA PRO A 36 -7.08 1.80 8.30
C PRO A 36 -6.46 3.02 7.62
N ARG A 37 -5.55 2.79 6.70
CA ARG A 37 -4.90 3.86 5.95
C ARG A 37 -5.01 3.60 4.46
N PRO A 38 -6.20 3.74 3.88
CA PRO A 38 -6.40 3.37 2.47
C PRO A 38 -5.52 4.16 1.50
N LEU A 39 -5.28 5.43 1.77
CA LEU A 39 -4.42 6.20 0.88
C LEU A 39 -2.95 5.75 0.94
N GLU A 40 -2.50 5.27 2.10
CA GLU A 40 -1.16 4.70 2.20
C GLU A 40 -1.06 3.38 1.45
N LEU A 41 -2.13 2.62 1.37
CA LEU A 41 -2.14 1.39 0.60
C LEU A 41 -2.08 1.70 -0.90
N VAL A 42 -2.81 2.73 -1.34
CA VAL A 42 -2.71 3.20 -2.72
C VAL A 42 -1.29 3.65 -3.03
N ARG A 43 -0.67 4.36 -2.10
CA ARG A 43 0.71 4.80 -2.22
C ARG A 43 1.67 3.61 -2.33
N LEU A 44 1.42 2.55 -1.54
CA LEU A 44 2.24 1.34 -1.62
C LEU A 44 2.16 0.72 -3.02
N TYR A 45 0.95 0.61 -3.56
CA TYR A 45 0.78 0.07 -4.91
C TYR A 45 1.55 0.90 -5.92
N ASP A 46 1.45 2.22 -5.81
CA ASP A 46 2.13 3.13 -6.72
C ASP A 46 3.65 2.99 -6.62
N ASN A 47 4.17 2.86 -5.40
CA ASN A 47 5.59 2.67 -5.17
C ASN A 47 6.09 1.34 -5.75
N LEU A 48 5.29 0.28 -5.61
CA LEU A 48 5.64 -1.01 -6.18
C LEU A 48 5.61 -0.96 -7.70
N ALA A 49 4.61 -0.30 -8.27
CA ALA A 49 4.52 -0.15 -9.71
C ALA A 49 5.72 0.60 -10.26
N ALA A 50 6.16 1.63 -9.55
CA ALA A 50 7.35 2.38 -9.95
C ALA A 50 8.62 1.52 -9.84
N GLN A 51 8.73 0.73 -8.78
CA GLN A 51 9.91 -0.10 -8.55
C GLN A 51 10.04 -1.21 -9.58
N PHE A 52 8.91 -1.79 -9.98
CA PHE A 52 8.90 -2.97 -10.85
C PHE A 52 8.31 -2.71 -12.23
N ALA A 53 8.25 -1.44 -12.64
CA ALA A 53 7.75 -1.03 -13.95
C ALA A 53 6.37 -1.62 -14.26
N GLY A 54 5.52 -1.70 -13.26
CA GLY A 54 4.16 -2.19 -13.41
C GLY A 54 4.02 -3.70 -13.56
N ASP A 55 5.12 -4.46 -13.39
CA ASP A 55 5.07 -5.92 -13.48
C ASP A 55 4.38 -6.48 -12.23
N LEU A 56 3.11 -6.85 -12.39
CA LEU A 56 2.29 -7.31 -11.27
C LEU A 56 2.82 -8.57 -10.63
N CYS A 57 3.43 -9.45 -11.40
CA CYS A 57 4.02 -10.66 -10.88
C CYS A 57 5.13 -10.36 -9.87
N LEU A 58 6.00 -9.41 -10.22
CA LEU A 58 7.09 -8.99 -9.33
C LEU A 58 6.55 -8.23 -8.13
N MET A 59 5.52 -7.41 -8.32
CA MET A 59 4.90 -6.67 -7.23
C MET A 59 4.29 -7.64 -6.21
N ARG A 60 3.58 -8.66 -6.69
CA ARG A 60 3.01 -9.69 -5.81
C ARG A 60 4.10 -10.46 -5.10
N HIS A 61 5.15 -10.81 -5.81
CA HIS A 61 6.27 -11.53 -5.21
C HIS A 61 6.85 -10.74 -4.04
N TRP A 62 7.01 -9.43 -4.23
CA TRP A 62 7.57 -8.58 -3.18
C TRP A 62 6.72 -8.61 -1.91
N VAL A 63 5.39 -8.49 -2.05
CA VAL A 63 4.53 -8.46 -0.86
C VAL A 63 4.38 -9.82 -0.20
N HIS A 64 4.61 -10.90 -0.94
CA HIS A 64 4.46 -12.27 -0.42
C HIS A 64 5.76 -12.89 0.06
N THR A 65 6.87 -12.20 -0.06
CA THR A 65 8.18 -12.73 0.30
C THR A 65 8.73 -12.00 1.52
N GLY A 66 9.37 -12.73 2.42
CA GLY A 66 10.01 -12.11 3.56
C GLY A 66 11.07 -11.13 3.11
N ASN A 67 11.04 -9.92 3.66
CA ASN A 67 11.98 -8.87 3.31
C ASN A 67 13.05 -8.76 4.38
N ARG A 68 14.28 -9.07 3.99
CA ARG A 68 15.40 -9.08 4.93
C ARG A 68 15.64 -7.72 5.56
N HIS A 69 15.46 -6.66 4.79
CA HIS A 69 15.70 -5.31 5.25
C HIS A 69 14.61 -4.83 6.22
N LEU A 70 13.35 -5.08 5.87
CA LEU A 70 12.22 -4.73 6.72
C LEU A 70 12.05 -5.70 7.89
N LYS A 71 12.52 -6.93 7.71
CA LYS A 71 12.48 -8.00 8.71
C LYS A 71 11.09 -8.59 8.94
N TYR A 72 10.23 -8.50 7.93
CA TYR A 72 8.93 -9.15 7.96
C TYR A 72 8.45 -9.35 6.52
N THR A 73 7.38 -10.13 6.37
CA THR A 73 6.74 -10.32 5.08
C THR A 73 5.68 -9.24 4.92
N PRO A 74 5.80 -8.37 3.91
CA PRO A 74 4.90 -7.21 3.80
C PRO A 74 3.41 -7.52 3.88
N ARG A 75 2.93 -8.61 3.21
CA ARG A 75 1.49 -8.91 3.21
C ARG A 75 0.93 -9.11 4.61
N LEU A 76 1.75 -9.49 5.56
CA LEU A 76 1.30 -9.74 6.92
C LEU A 76 1.19 -8.47 7.75
N ARG A 77 1.69 -7.35 7.23
CA ARG A 77 1.74 -6.09 7.97
C ARG A 77 1.08 -4.92 7.25
N VAL A 78 0.51 -5.13 6.07
CA VAL A 78 -0.10 -4.02 5.31
C VAL A 78 -1.29 -3.39 6.02
N HIS A 79 -1.91 -4.11 6.94
CA HIS A 79 -3.04 -3.58 7.70
C HIS A 79 -2.60 -2.78 8.94
N THR A 80 -1.31 -2.72 9.21
CA THR A 80 -0.75 -2.01 10.35
C THR A 80 -0.19 -0.67 9.89
N PRO A 81 -0.74 0.47 10.34
CA PRO A 81 -0.32 1.78 9.83
C PRO A 81 1.18 2.05 9.91
N TYR A 82 1.79 1.71 11.04
CA TYR A 82 3.23 1.92 11.20
C TYR A 82 4.05 1.16 10.14
N HIS A 83 3.73 -0.11 9.93
CA HIS A 83 4.49 -0.94 8.99
C HIS A 83 4.22 -0.52 7.56
N LEU A 84 3.00 -0.12 7.25
CA LEU A 84 2.65 0.35 5.91
C LEU A 84 3.42 1.63 5.59
N TYR A 85 3.50 2.54 6.54
CA TYR A 85 4.28 3.75 6.39
C TYR A 85 5.76 3.41 6.17
N GLU A 86 6.28 2.44 6.93
CA GLU A 86 7.67 1.99 6.81
C GLU A 86 7.96 1.40 5.44
N MET A 87 7.05 0.58 4.91
CA MET A 87 7.19 0.01 3.57
C MET A 87 7.29 1.09 2.50
N ASN A 88 6.42 2.09 2.61
CA ASN A 88 6.42 3.20 1.66
C ASN A 88 7.72 3.99 1.74
N GLY A 89 8.20 4.27 2.94
CA GLY A 89 9.46 4.96 3.12
C GLY A 89 10.63 4.20 2.52
N TYR A 90 10.64 2.89 2.72
CA TYR A 90 11.69 2.03 2.18
C TYR A 90 11.70 2.06 0.65
N LEU A 91 10.54 1.89 0.04
CA LEU A 91 10.44 1.89 -1.42
C LEU A 91 10.74 3.27 -2.00
N GLU A 92 10.29 4.33 -1.35
CA GLU A 92 10.53 5.68 -1.82
C GLU A 92 11.98 6.07 -1.73
N GLY A 93 12.73 5.44 -0.84
CA GLY A 93 14.16 5.64 -0.79
C GLY A 93 14.88 5.25 -2.07
N PHE A 94 14.33 4.32 -2.83
CA PHE A 94 14.88 3.95 -4.13
C PHE A 94 14.40 4.87 -5.24
N ARG A 95 13.16 5.39 -5.14
CA ARG A 95 12.59 6.24 -6.18
C ARG A 95 13.27 7.59 -6.29
N TYR A 96 13.71 8.12 -5.18
CA TYR A 96 14.18 9.51 -5.11
C TYR A 96 15.67 9.62 -4.82
N ARG A 97 16.41 8.63 -5.20
CA ARG A 97 17.86 8.68 -5.08
C ARG A 97 18.47 9.49 -6.19
#